data_8d2a9aa8e0de229f11ef4aae2fb8c704
#
_entry.id   8d2a9aa8e0de229f11ef4aae2fb8c704
#
_cell.length_a   1.000
_cell.length_b   1.000
_cell.length_c   1.000
_cell.angle_alpha   90.00
_cell.angle_beta   90.00
_cell.angle_gamma   90.00
#
_symmetry.space_group_name_H-M   'P 1'
#
loop_
_entity.id
_entity.type
_entity.pdbx_description
1 polymer ?
#
loop_
_entity_poly.entity_id
_entity_poly.type
_entity_poly.pdbx_seq_one_letter_code
_entity_poly.pdbx_strand_id
1 'polypeptide(L)'
;MISIKNILHDILQLSKDNEEVSIERIAEQNGLSNQQVFNTVTSLNEDTDTKLILDEDTIHIPKKNKTQLIIKAIESGIDLDQIIDSLHWSDFENFCLTVFDFHEFRTFQNFHFTQNKNRFEIDVVSIREPLVFAVDAKKWKTGHAGALKTVVKKQTERIKFLSEYLQKPLNRQKLQLNNALNLRLIPLIVTSKMYEIQIFHGVPIIPFFKLNGFITEIHRFLGLLKQFPVKLRVQKTLLSFKTS
;
A
#
# COMPACT_ATOMS: atom_id res chain seq x y z
N MET A 1 8.48 34.70 -3.76
CA MET A 1 8.95 33.39 -4.32
C MET A 1 7.78 32.44 -4.24
N ILE A 2 7.36 31.88 -5.38
CA ILE A 2 6.23 30.93 -5.45
C ILE A 2 6.60 29.71 -4.61
N SER A 3 5.75 29.35 -3.65
CA SER A 3 6.00 28.16 -2.82
C SER A 3 5.41 26.91 -3.50
N ILE A 4 6.26 26.13 -4.16
CA ILE A 4 5.87 24.82 -4.73
C ILE A 4 5.23 23.91 -3.67
N LYS A 5 5.66 24.08 -2.41
CA LYS A 5 5.12 23.36 -1.26
C LYS A 5 3.62 23.61 -1.06
N ASN A 6 3.19 24.88 -1.16
CA ASN A 6 1.78 25.25 -0.99
C ASN A 6 0.94 24.70 -2.17
N ILE A 7 1.44 24.83 -3.40
CA ILE A 7 0.75 24.32 -4.59
C ILE A 7 0.59 22.81 -4.50
N LEU A 8 1.62 22.06 -4.11
CA LEU A 8 1.55 20.62 -3.92
C LEU A 8 0.54 20.23 -2.83
N HIS A 9 0.52 20.96 -1.72
CA HIS A 9 -0.45 20.74 -0.64
C HIS A 9 -1.89 20.93 -1.15
N ASP A 10 -2.15 22.04 -1.86
CA ASP A 10 -3.48 22.34 -2.38
C ASP A 10 -3.93 21.35 -3.43
N ILE A 11 -3.04 20.90 -4.33
CA ILE A 11 -3.32 19.84 -5.29
C ILE A 11 -3.75 18.56 -4.56
N LEU A 12 -3.00 18.13 -3.53
CA LEU A 12 -3.35 16.94 -2.75
C LEU A 12 -4.68 17.11 -2.03
N GLN A 13 -4.92 18.26 -1.40
CA GLN A 13 -6.13 18.53 -0.65
C GLN A 13 -7.37 18.57 -1.55
N LEU A 14 -7.28 19.28 -2.69
CA LEU A 14 -8.39 19.43 -3.63
C LEU A 14 -8.66 18.15 -4.42
N SER A 15 -7.63 17.33 -4.63
CA SER A 15 -7.76 16.03 -5.32
C SER A 15 -8.17 14.88 -4.39
N LYS A 16 -8.55 15.16 -3.15
CA LYS A 16 -8.92 14.10 -2.19
C LYS A 16 -10.06 13.24 -2.70
N ASP A 17 -11.13 13.87 -3.17
CA ASP A 17 -12.34 13.21 -3.61
C ASP A 17 -12.55 13.26 -5.14
N ASN A 18 -11.69 14.00 -5.86
CA ASN A 18 -11.77 14.20 -7.31
C ASN A 18 -10.40 13.99 -7.95
N GLU A 19 -10.39 13.50 -9.19
CA GLU A 19 -9.16 13.41 -9.99
C GLU A 19 -8.80 14.73 -10.69
N GLU A 20 -9.70 15.72 -10.68
CA GLU A 20 -9.53 17.00 -11.35
C GLU A 20 -9.52 18.14 -10.32
N VAL A 21 -8.59 19.07 -10.49
CA VAL A 21 -8.40 20.23 -9.62
C VAL A 21 -8.33 21.49 -10.49
N SER A 22 -9.11 22.52 -10.12
CA SER A 22 -9.11 23.81 -10.81
C SER A 22 -7.80 24.58 -10.58
N ILE A 23 -7.17 25.04 -11.64
CA ILE A 23 -6.00 25.94 -11.60
C ILE A 23 -6.37 27.27 -10.96
N GLU A 24 -7.53 27.85 -11.29
CA GLU A 24 -8.02 29.08 -10.72
C GLU A 24 -8.13 29.00 -9.19
N ARG A 25 -8.67 27.90 -8.67
CA ARG A 25 -8.82 27.72 -7.23
C ARG A 25 -7.46 27.66 -6.50
N ILE A 26 -6.46 27.01 -7.09
CA ILE A 26 -5.09 27.00 -6.53
C ILE A 26 -4.49 28.39 -6.61
N ALA A 27 -4.70 29.10 -7.72
CA ALA A 27 -4.19 30.45 -7.93
C ALA A 27 -4.74 31.43 -6.89
N GLU A 28 -6.06 31.41 -6.66
CA GLU A 28 -6.72 32.23 -5.61
C GLU A 28 -6.18 31.94 -4.22
N GLN A 29 -6.06 30.66 -3.83
CA GLN A 29 -5.55 30.26 -2.50
C GLN A 29 -4.13 30.72 -2.24
N ASN A 30 -3.31 30.86 -3.29
CA ASN A 30 -1.89 31.22 -3.18
C ASN A 30 -1.59 32.67 -3.57
N GLY A 31 -2.59 33.45 -3.99
CA GLY A 31 -2.39 34.82 -4.49
C GLY A 31 -1.54 34.87 -5.77
N LEU A 32 -1.73 33.89 -6.66
CA LEU A 32 -1.01 33.72 -7.92
C LEU A 32 -1.95 33.93 -9.12
N SER A 33 -1.35 34.11 -10.30
CA SER A 33 -2.12 33.99 -11.57
C SER A 33 -2.22 32.53 -12.01
N ASN A 34 -3.24 32.18 -12.81
CA ASN A 34 -3.41 30.85 -13.39
C ASN A 34 -2.14 30.44 -14.17
N GLN A 35 -1.51 31.37 -14.91
CA GLN A 35 -0.28 31.10 -15.66
C GLN A 35 0.89 30.75 -14.75
N GLN A 36 0.97 31.35 -13.57
CA GLN A 36 2.03 31.03 -12.59
C GLN A 36 1.84 29.62 -12.02
N VAL A 37 0.62 29.23 -11.70
CA VAL A 37 0.29 27.86 -11.26
C VAL A 37 0.60 26.86 -12.37
N PHE A 38 0.12 27.13 -13.59
CA PHE A 38 0.34 26.27 -14.77
C PHE A 38 1.85 26.04 -15.00
N ASN A 39 2.67 27.08 -15.03
CA ASN A 39 4.11 26.99 -15.24
C ASN A 39 4.79 26.20 -14.10
N THR A 40 4.35 26.41 -12.84
CA THR A 40 4.91 25.68 -11.67
C THR A 40 4.61 24.19 -11.74
N VAL A 41 3.39 23.81 -12.14
CA VAL A 41 3.02 22.38 -12.27
C VAL A 41 3.70 21.75 -13.49
N THR A 42 3.89 22.50 -14.58
CA THR A 42 4.69 22.05 -15.75
C THR A 42 6.12 21.71 -15.32
N SER A 43 6.79 22.63 -14.63
CA SER A 43 8.15 22.39 -14.09
C SER A 43 8.18 21.19 -13.11
N LEU A 44 7.14 21.02 -12.31
CA LEU A 44 7.02 19.86 -11.42
C LEU A 44 6.98 18.55 -12.21
N ASN A 45 6.27 18.50 -13.32
CA ASN A 45 6.21 17.32 -14.20
C ASN A 45 7.56 17.00 -14.87
N GLU A 46 8.32 18.04 -15.23
CA GLU A 46 9.66 17.89 -15.84
C GLU A 46 10.67 17.32 -14.84
N ASP A 47 10.59 17.78 -13.60
CA ASP A 47 11.53 17.39 -12.52
C ASP A 47 11.17 16.06 -11.85
N THR A 48 9.98 15.53 -12.11
CA THR A 48 9.46 14.37 -11.37
C THR A 48 8.60 13.44 -12.24
N ASP A 49 8.42 12.21 -11.78
CA ASP A 49 7.52 11.23 -12.41
C ASP A 49 6.04 11.42 -12.00
N THR A 50 5.63 12.64 -11.58
CA THR A 50 4.24 12.88 -11.13
C THR A 50 3.23 12.74 -12.26
N LYS A 51 3.61 13.06 -13.50
CA LYS A 51 2.79 12.91 -14.72
C LYS A 51 1.36 13.44 -14.56
N LEU A 52 1.26 14.64 -13.99
CA LEU A 52 -0.01 15.37 -13.93
C LEU A 52 -0.39 15.82 -15.34
N ILE A 53 -1.66 15.69 -15.70
CA ILE A 53 -2.15 16.13 -17.00
C ILE A 53 -2.72 17.52 -16.83
N LEU A 54 -2.19 18.49 -17.59
CA LEU A 54 -2.59 19.89 -17.56
C LEU A 54 -3.46 20.21 -18.74
N ASP A 55 -4.64 20.74 -18.47
CA ASP A 55 -5.47 21.47 -19.44
C ASP A 55 -5.45 22.96 -19.13
N GLU A 56 -6.12 23.79 -19.94
CA GLU A 56 -6.11 25.26 -19.78
C GLU A 56 -6.53 25.70 -18.36
N ASP A 57 -7.54 25.04 -17.77
CA ASP A 57 -8.14 25.44 -16.49
C ASP A 57 -8.05 24.38 -15.39
N THR A 58 -7.56 23.17 -15.71
CA THR A 58 -7.57 22.04 -14.80
C THR A 58 -6.26 21.27 -14.75
N ILE A 59 -6.02 20.64 -13.60
CA ILE A 59 -4.96 19.65 -13.38
C ILE A 59 -5.66 18.32 -13.14
N HIS A 60 -5.47 17.35 -14.02
CA HIS A 60 -5.94 15.99 -13.81
C HIS A 60 -4.84 15.13 -13.17
N ILE A 61 -5.19 14.47 -12.07
CA ILE A 61 -4.30 13.63 -11.26
C ILE A 61 -4.72 12.16 -11.42
N PRO A 62 -4.12 11.39 -12.35
CA PRO A 62 -4.45 9.97 -12.47
C PRO A 62 -4.18 9.24 -11.17
N LYS A 63 -5.10 8.37 -10.72
CA LYS A 63 -4.98 7.61 -9.45
C LYS A 63 -3.63 6.94 -9.27
N LYS A 64 -3.10 6.34 -10.35
CA LYS A 64 -1.79 5.67 -10.34
C LYS A 64 -0.61 6.62 -10.06
N ASN A 65 -0.77 7.91 -10.34
CA ASN A 65 0.30 8.92 -10.18
C ASN A 65 0.20 9.65 -8.84
N LYS A 66 -0.92 9.51 -8.12
CA LYS A 66 -1.12 10.18 -6.82
C LYS A 66 -0.07 9.79 -5.79
N THR A 67 0.42 8.54 -5.84
CA THR A 67 1.53 8.09 -4.97
C THR A 67 2.81 8.89 -5.21
N GLN A 68 3.16 9.21 -6.46
CA GLN A 68 4.33 10.03 -6.78
C GLN A 68 4.16 11.47 -6.28
N LEU A 69 2.95 12.01 -6.39
CA LEU A 69 2.63 13.32 -5.82
C LEU A 69 2.77 13.35 -4.29
N ILE A 70 2.35 12.28 -3.60
CA ILE A 70 2.53 12.12 -2.14
C ILE A 70 4.02 12.08 -1.78
N ILE A 71 4.82 11.30 -2.50
CA ILE A 71 6.27 11.22 -2.29
C ILE A 71 6.90 12.60 -2.46
N LYS A 72 6.55 13.31 -3.54
CA LYS A 72 7.07 14.66 -3.79
C LYS A 72 6.66 15.66 -2.72
N ALA A 73 5.46 15.56 -2.19
CA ALA A 73 5.00 16.37 -1.07
C ALA A 73 5.84 16.13 0.20
N ILE A 74 6.16 14.86 0.51
CA ILE A 74 7.04 14.49 1.63
C ILE A 74 8.45 15.08 1.42
N GLU A 75 9.04 14.90 0.24
CA GLU A 75 10.37 15.44 -0.12
C GLU A 75 10.41 16.97 -0.04
N SER A 76 9.32 17.64 -0.39
CA SER A 76 9.19 19.10 -0.30
C SER A 76 9.03 19.60 1.14
N GLY A 77 8.98 18.70 2.14
CA GLY A 77 8.89 19.04 3.55
C GLY A 77 7.50 19.53 3.97
N ILE A 78 6.43 19.10 3.28
CA ILE A 78 5.06 19.29 3.78
C ILE A 78 4.92 18.44 5.04
N ASP A 79 4.22 19.00 6.03
CA ASP A 79 3.95 18.27 7.27
C ASP A 79 3.17 16.98 7.00
N LEU A 80 3.61 15.88 7.63
CA LEU A 80 3.01 14.56 7.39
C LEU A 80 1.53 14.50 7.78
N ASP A 81 1.12 15.23 8.83
CA ASP A 81 -0.29 15.26 9.23
C ASP A 81 -1.14 15.98 8.18
N GLN A 82 -0.62 17.06 7.56
CA GLN A 82 -1.29 17.75 6.45
C GLN A 82 -1.45 16.83 5.23
N ILE A 83 -0.39 16.08 4.89
CA ILE A 83 -0.46 15.09 3.80
C ILE A 83 -1.51 14.03 4.12
N ILE A 84 -1.47 13.43 5.31
CA ILE A 84 -2.39 12.38 5.76
C ILE A 84 -3.85 12.86 5.70
N ASP A 85 -4.12 14.09 6.12
CA ASP A 85 -5.47 14.65 6.11
C ASP A 85 -5.99 14.91 4.69
N SER A 86 -5.09 15.13 3.73
CA SER A 86 -5.38 15.30 2.30
C SER A 86 -5.59 13.98 1.54
N LEU A 87 -5.33 12.83 2.14
CA LEU A 87 -5.44 11.53 1.47
C LEU A 87 -6.78 10.85 1.75
N HIS A 88 -7.28 10.12 0.75
CA HIS A 88 -8.37 9.17 0.91
C HIS A 88 -7.84 7.80 1.39
N TRP A 89 -8.74 6.93 1.86
CA TRP A 89 -8.38 5.57 2.27
C TRP A 89 -7.66 4.79 1.17
N SER A 90 -8.19 4.85 -0.05
CA SER A 90 -7.63 4.17 -1.22
C SER A 90 -6.21 4.63 -1.57
N ASP A 91 -5.83 5.85 -1.18
CA ASP A 91 -4.49 6.37 -1.45
C ASP A 91 -3.43 5.62 -0.63
N PHE A 92 -3.76 5.20 0.61
CA PHE A 92 -2.88 4.37 1.43
C PHE A 92 -2.71 2.96 0.86
N GLU A 93 -3.78 2.36 0.34
CA GLU A 93 -3.72 1.06 -0.32
C GLU A 93 -2.86 1.16 -1.58
N ASN A 94 -3.09 2.18 -2.42
CA ASN A 94 -2.31 2.41 -3.63
C ASN A 94 -0.82 2.69 -3.32
N PHE A 95 -0.54 3.42 -2.25
CA PHE A 95 0.82 3.63 -1.78
C PHE A 95 1.50 2.30 -1.42
N CYS A 96 0.80 1.42 -0.69
CA CYS A 96 1.31 0.09 -0.38
C CYS A 96 1.58 -0.71 -1.66
N LEU A 97 0.64 -0.74 -2.62
CA LEU A 97 0.84 -1.41 -3.92
C LEU A 97 2.11 -0.91 -4.61
N THR A 98 2.26 0.41 -4.75
CA THR A 98 3.41 1.03 -5.43
C THR A 98 4.74 0.66 -4.75
N VAL A 99 4.80 0.70 -3.41
CA VAL A 99 6.01 0.33 -2.68
C VAL A 99 6.35 -1.15 -2.89
N PHE A 100 5.37 -2.03 -2.81
CA PHE A 100 5.63 -3.45 -3.02
C PHE A 100 6.01 -3.78 -4.47
N ASP A 101 5.36 -3.14 -5.46
CA ASP A 101 5.70 -3.30 -6.88
C ASP A 101 7.14 -2.82 -7.17
N PHE A 102 7.57 -1.70 -6.56
CA PHE A 102 8.94 -1.21 -6.65
C PHE A 102 9.96 -2.25 -6.15
N HIS A 103 9.60 -3.06 -5.16
CA HIS A 103 10.41 -4.17 -4.64
C HIS A 103 10.14 -5.51 -5.35
N GLU A 104 9.58 -5.49 -6.55
CA GLU A 104 9.33 -6.67 -7.39
C GLU A 104 8.38 -7.71 -6.76
N PHE A 105 7.49 -7.27 -5.86
CA PHE A 105 6.40 -8.11 -5.39
C PHE A 105 5.25 -8.05 -6.39
N ARG A 106 4.63 -9.18 -6.68
CA ARG A 106 3.32 -9.22 -7.34
C ARG A 106 2.26 -8.82 -6.33
N THR A 107 1.43 -7.85 -6.66
CA THR A 107 0.44 -7.31 -5.75
C THR A 107 -0.99 -7.61 -6.20
N PHE A 108 -1.88 -7.80 -5.21
CA PHE A 108 -3.30 -8.03 -5.40
C PHE A 108 -4.07 -7.18 -4.40
N GLN A 109 -4.93 -6.29 -4.89
CA GLN A 109 -5.76 -5.43 -4.07
C GLN A 109 -7.10 -6.09 -3.77
N ASN A 110 -7.68 -5.80 -2.60
CA ASN A 110 -9.02 -6.23 -2.19
C ASN A 110 -9.21 -7.75 -2.35
N PHE A 111 -8.26 -8.52 -1.83
CA PHE A 111 -8.31 -9.97 -1.97
C PHE A 111 -9.38 -10.58 -1.05
N HIS A 112 -10.42 -11.14 -1.67
CA HIS A 112 -11.51 -11.80 -0.97
C HIS A 112 -11.35 -13.32 -0.97
N PHE A 113 -11.57 -13.94 0.19
CA PHE A 113 -11.64 -15.40 0.31
C PHE A 113 -12.67 -15.81 1.36
N THR A 114 -13.12 -17.07 1.26
CA THR A 114 -14.06 -17.66 2.22
C THR A 114 -13.42 -18.88 2.86
N GLN A 115 -13.39 -18.92 4.19
CA GLN A 115 -12.89 -20.05 4.97
C GLN A 115 -13.83 -20.31 6.16
N ASN A 116 -14.19 -21.57 6.39
CA ASN A 116 -15.09 -21.95 7.48
C ASN A 116 -16.42 -21.16 7.51
N LYS A 117 -17.04 -20.95 6.33
CA LYS A 117 -18.27 -20.16 6.10
C LYS A 117 -18.14 -18.65 6.39
N ASN A 118 -16.97 -18.16 6.81
CA ASN A 118 -16.70 -16.73 7.01
C ASN A 118 -16.04 -16.14 5.78
N ARG A 119 -16.46 -14.93 5.39
CA ARG A 119 -15.87 -14.14 4.33
C ARG A 119 -14.81 -13.21 4.93
N PHE A 120 -13.67 -13.17 4.29
CA PHE A 120 -12.53 -12.33 4.67
C PHE A 120 -12.10 -11.48 3.49
N GLU A 121 -11.55 -10.33 3.81
CA GLU A 121 -10.93 -9.40 2.89
C GLU A 121 -9.54 -9.02 3.40
N ILE A 122 -8.59 -8.90 2.48
CA ILE A 122 -7.24 -8.37 2.74
C ILE A 122 -7.04 -7.22 1.77
N ASP A 123 -6.69 -6.05 2.31
CA ASP A 123 -6.58 -4.82 1.53
C ASP A 123 -5.51 -4.97 0.43
N VAL A 124 -4.32 -5.48 0.78
CA VAL A 124 -3.25 -5.77 -0.18
C VAL A 124 -2.57 -7.10 0.16
N VAL A 125 -2.46 -7.99 -0.82
CA VAL A 125 -1.62 -9.20 -0.77
C VAL A 125 -0.43 -8.97 -1.68
N SER A 126 0.80 -9.07 -1.15
CA SER A 126 2.04 -8.84 -1.90
C SER A 126 2.93 -10.08 -1.84
N ILE A 127 3.39 -10.55 -3.00
CA ILE A 127 4.01 -11.86 -3.15
C ILE A 127 5.36 -11.73 -3.84
N ARG A 128 6.42 -12.12 -3.14
CA ARG A 128 7.76 -12.42 -3.68
C ARG A 128 8.25 -13.69 -3.00
N GLU A 129 8.01 -14.81 -3.65
CA GLU A 129 8.21 -16.13 -3.08
C GLU A 129 9.60 -16.27 -2.42
N PRO A 130 9.70 -16.85 -1.22
CA PRO A 130 8.62 -17.52 -0.46
C PRO A 130 7.78 -16.60 0.43
N LEU A 131 7.97 -15.29 0.39
CA LEU A 131 7.28 -14.32 1.26
C LEU A 131 5.94 -13.88 0.65
N VAL A 132 4.92 -13.84 1.50
CA VAL A 132 3.59 -13.32 1.18
C VAL A 132 3.20 -12.35 2.30
N PHE A 133 3.20 -11.05 2.02
CA PHE A 133 2.67 -10.05 2.94
C PHE A 133 1.17 -9.91 2.75
N ALA A 134 0.44 -9.95 3.85
CA ALA A 134 -0.97 -9.63 3.88
C ALA A 134 -1.16 -8.35 4.69
N VAL A 135 -1.40 -7.26 3.98
CA VAL A 135 -1.44 -5.91 4.50
C VAL A 135 -2.86 -5.54 4.91
N ASP A 136 -2.99 -4.95 6.08
CA ASP A 136 -4.18 -4.26 6.57
C ASP A 136 -3.80 -2.79 6.72
N ALA A 137 -4.36 -1.93 5.85
CA ALA A 137 -4.09 -0.50 5.85
C ALA A 137 -5.03 0.19 6.85
N LYS A 138 -4.55 1.10 7.70
CA LYS A 138 -5.34 1.77 8.73
C LYS A 138 -5.09 3.28 8.77
N LYS A 139 -6.11 4.06 8.37
CA LYS A 139 -6.12 5.52 8.57
C LYS A 139 -6.66 5.81 9.99
N TRP A 140 -5.78 5.91 10.96
CA TRP A 140 -6.18 6.24 12.32
C TRP A 140 -6.30 7.75 12.52
N LYS A 141 -7.40 8.17 13.13
CA LYS A 141 -7.58 9.58 13.55
C LYS A 141 -6.79 9.89 14.82
N THR A 142 -6.66 8.91 15.72
CA THR A 142 -5.91 9.00 16.98
C THR A 142 -5.26 7.66 17.29
N GLY A 143 -3.98 7.68 17.68
CA GLY A 143 -3.24 6.46 18.05
C GLY A 143 -3.60 5.96 19.44
N HIS A 144 -4.59 5.08 19.58
CA HIS A 144 -4.91 4.44 20.85
C HIS A 144 -4.28 3.06 20.96
N ALA A 145 -3.42 2.88 21.95
CA ALA A 145 -2.76 1.58 22.25
C ALA A 145 -3.76 0.42 22.43
N GLY A 146 -4.97 0.70 22.94
CA GLY A 146 -6.01 -0.32 23.08
C GLY A 146 -6.59 -0.82 21.77
N ALA A 147 -6.72 0.05 20.77
CA ALA A 147 -7.18 -0.33 19.41
C ALA A 147 -6.15 -1.23 18.71
N LEU A 148 -4.86 -1.00 18.96
CA LEU A 148 -3.75 -1.75 18.38
C LEU A 148 -3.84 -3.25 18.67
N LYS A 149 -4.06 -3.63 19.93
CA LYS A 149 -4.18 -5.04 20.34
C LYS A 149 -5.29 -5.76 19.58
N THR A 150 -6.42 -5.10 19.42
CA THR A 150 -7.58 -5.66 18.70
C THR A 150 -7.31 -5.82 17.20
N VAL A 151 -6.68 -4.84 16.57
CA VAL A 151 -6.34 -4.88 15.13
C VAL A 151 -5.31 -5.98 14.87
N VAL A 152 -4.25 -6.06 15.69
CA VAL A 152 -3.23 -7.12 15.58
C VAL A 152 -3.84 -8.51 15.73
N LYS A 153 -4.75 -8.70 16.73
CA LYS A 153 -5.45 -9.97 16.91
C LYS A 153 -6.28 -10.33 15.67
N LYS A 154 -7.10 -9.40 15.17
CA LYS A 154 -7.93 -9.62 13.97
C LYS A 154 -7.07 -9.95 12.74
N GLN A 155 -5.99 -9.21 12.50
CA GLN A 155 -5.10 -9.46 11.38
C GLN A 155 -4.41 -10.82 11.51
N THR A 156 -3.95 -11.18 12.69
CA THR A 156 -3.35 -12.50 12.96
C THR A 156 -4.31 -13.65 12.66
N GLU A 157 -5.57 -13.54 13.10
CA GLU A 157 -6.61 -14.53 12.83
C GLU A 157 -6.92 -14.63 11.33
N ARG A 158 -7.03 -13.48 10.65
CA ARG A 158 -7.28 -13.41 9.20
C ARG A 158 -6.19 -14.14 8.42
N ILE A 159 -4.91 -13.92 8.76
CA ILE A 159 -3.79 -14.58 8.09
C ILE A 159 -3.70 -16.07 8.40
N LYS A 160 -4.08 -16.48 9.60
CA LYS A 160 -4.22 -17.91 9.92
C LYS A 160 -5.24 -18.57 8.98
N PHE A 161 -6.43 -17.98 8.79
CA PHE A 161 -7.43 -18.49 7.87
C PHE A 161 -6.98 -18.44 6.40
N LEU A 162 -6.23 -17.41 5.99
CA LEU A 162 -5.63 -17.36 4.66
C LEU A 162 -4.63 -18.51 4.46
N SER A 163 -3.79 -18.78 5.47
CA SER A 163 -2.85 -19.92 5.42
C SER A 163 -3.57 -21.25 5.23
N GLU A 164 -4.68 -21.48 5.94
CA GLU A 164 -5.50 -22.68 5.78
C GLU A 164 -6.17 -22.71 4.38
N TYR A 165 -6.71 -21.58 3.92
CA TYR A 165 -7.34 -21.44 2.60
C TYR A 165 -6.38 -21.79 1.47
N LEU A 166 -5.12 -21.32 1.53
CA LEU A 166 -4.10 -21.56 0.52
C LEU A 166 -3.50 -22.97 0.53
N GLN A 167 -3.83 -23.83 1.50
CA GLN A 167 -3.43 -25.23 1.47
C GLN A 167 -4.10 -25.99 0.30
N LYS A 168 -5.28 -25.55 -0.16
CA LYS A 168 -5.98 -26.14 -1.30
C LYS A 168 -5.38 -25.61 -2.62
N PRO A 169 -4.96 -26.49 -3.56
CA PRO A 169 -4.34 -26.07 -4.82
C PRO A 169 -5.17 -25.09 -5.64
N LEU A 170 -6.48 -25.32 -5.76
CA LEU A 170 -7.39 -24.45 -6.52
C LEU A 170 -7.44 -23.01 -5.99
N ASN A 171 -7.28 -22.82 -4.69
CA ASN A 171 -7.34 -21.50 -4.07
C ASN A 171 -6.10 -20.64 -4.38
N ARG A 172 -4.99 -21.27 -4.74
CA ARG A 172 -3.73 -20.59 -5.07
C ARG A 172 -3.74 -19.95 -6.44
N GLN A 173 -4.56 -20.45 -7.36
CA GLN A 173 -4.69 -19.91 -8.71
C GLN A 173 -5.06 -18.43 -8.70
N LYS A 174 -5.90 -17.99 -7.75
CA LYS A 174 -6.30 -16.59 -7.60
C LYS A 174 -5.11 -15.65 -7.28
N LEU A 175 -4.07 -16.16 -6.66
CA LEU A 175 -2.83 -15.44 -6.33
C LEU A 175 -1.66 -15.87 -7.23
N GLN A 176 -1.93 -16.61 -8.31
CA GLN A 176 -0.91 -17.09 -9.24
C GLN A 176 0.23 -17.89 -8.56
N LEU A 177 -0.13 -18.68 -7.53
CA LEU A 177 0.81 -19.45 -6.71
C LEU A 177 0.80 -20.95 -7.08
N ASN A 178 0.70 -21.28 -8.37
CA ASN A 178 0.48 -22.64 -8.82
C ASN A 178 1.64 -23.60 -8.47
N ASN A 179 2.87 -23.11 -8.51
CA ASN A 179 4.10 -23.90 -8.30
C ASN A 179 4.86 -23.52 -7.04
N ALA A 180 4.32 -22.61 -6.22
CA ALA A 180 5.01 -22.11 -5.05
C ALA A 180 5.15 -23.19 -3.97
N LEU A 181 6.36 -23.39 -3.46
CA LEU A 181 6.67 -24.32 -2.37
C LEU A 181 7.03 -23.50 -1.11
N ASN A 182 6.51 -23.94 0.06
CA ASN A 182 6.92 -23.39 1.36
C ASN A 182 6.69 -21.88 1.53
N LEU A 183 5.49 -21.39 1.20
CA LEU A 183 5.14 -19.99 1.41
C LEU A 183 5.12 -19.62 2.90
N ARG A 184 5.53 -18.40 3.20
CA ARG A 184 5.51 -17.80 4.53
C ARG A 184 4.64 -16.54 4.50
N LEU A 185 3.43 -16.64 5.05
CA LEU A 185 2.50 -15.52 5.13
C LEU A 185 2.85 -14.65 6.33
N ILE A 186 3.01 -13.38 6.13
CA ILE A 186 3.38 -12.39 7.14
C ILE A 186 2.26 -11.37 7.26
N PRO A 187 1.57 -11.28 8.42
CA PRO A 187 0.65 -10.18 8.69
C PRO A 187 1.41 -8.87 8.76
N LEU A 188 0.89 -7.83 8.12
CA LEU A 188 1.44 -6.48 8.16
C LEU A 188 0.31 -5.48 8.38
N ILE A 189 0.53 -4.50 9.24
CA ILE A 189 -0.37 -3.37 9.43
C ILE A 189 0.37 -2.11 8.97
N VAL A 190 -0.22 -1.37 8.03
CA VAL A 190 0.29 -0.06 7.59
C VAL A 190 -0.62 1.02 8.15
N THR A 191 -0.03 2.05 8.77
CA THR A 191 -0.78 3.09 9.48
C THR A 191 -0.44 4.48 8.98
N SER A 192 -1.39 5.42 9.16
CA SER A 192 -1.19 6.83 8.83
C SER A 192 -0.58 7.65 9.98
N LYS A 193 -0.99 7.38 11.24
CA LYS A 193 -0.73 8.26 12.40
C LYS A 193 0.32 7.75 13.39
N MET A 194 1.07 6.72 13.03
CA MET A 194 2.21 6.29 13.84
C MET A 194 3.52 6.74 13.19
N TYR A 195 4.43 7.22 14.00
CA TYR A 195 5.71 7.75 13.53
C TYR A 195 6.86 6.76 13.66
N GLU A 196 6.67 5.69 14.47
CA GLU A 196 7.69 4.67 14.72
C GLU A 196 7.24 3.30 14.25
N ILE A 197 8.18 2.53 13.70
CA ILE A 197 7.98 1.11 13.41
C ILE A 197 7.84 0.37 14.74
N GLN A 198 6.77 -0.41 14.86
CA GLN A 198 6.53 -1.28 16.03
C GLN A 198 6.31 -2.71 15.56
N ILE A 199 6.74 -3.67 16.39
CA ILE A 199 6.43 -5.09 16.22
C ILE A 199 5.68 -5.55 17.45
N PHE A 200 4.39 -5.83 17.31
CA PHE A 200 3.54 -6.23 18.41
C PHE A 200 3.06 -7.67 18.22
N HIS A 201 3.45 -8.57 19.11
CA HIS A 201 3.22 -10.03 18.99
C HIS A 201 3.67 -10.62 17.64
N GLY A 202 4.80 -10.12 17.12
CA GLY A 202 5.35 -10.54 15.84
C GLY A 202 4.66 -9.93 14.59
N VAL A 203 3.65 -9.08 14.77
CA VAL A 203 3.01 -8.34 13.68
C VAL A 203 3.64 -6.96 13.57
N PRO A 204 4.28 -6.63 12.44
CA PRO A 204 4.83 -5.31 12.20
C PRO A 204 3.71 -4.31 11.95
N ILE A 205 3.86 -3.13 12.56
CA ILE A 205 2.99 -1.97 12.43
C ILE A 205 3.86 -0.85 11.90
N ILE A 206 3.64 -0.48 10.65
CA ILE A 206 4.57 0.36 9.91
C ILE A 206 3.85 1.65 9.50
N PRO A 207 4.39 2.81 9.85
CA PRO A 207 3.97 4.07 9.23
C PRO A 207 4.13 4.00 7.71
N PHE A 208 3.14 4.44 6.94
CA PHE A 208 3.15 4.29 5.48
C PHE A 208 4.41 4.87 4.83
N PHE A 209 4.89 6.01 5.30
CA PHE A 209 6.11 6.66 4.79
C PHE A 209 7.42 5.93 5.16
N LYS A 210 7.38 4.97 6.11
CA LYS A 210 8.51 4.08 6.45
C LYS A 210 8.42 2.71 5.78
N LEU A 211 7.35 2.43 5.03
CA LEU A 211 7.13 1.12 4.43
C LEU A 211 8.24 0.73 3.45
N ASN A 212 8.69 1.67 2.60
CA ASN A 212 9.78 1.42 1.66
C ASN A 212 11.06 0.97 2.37
N GLY A 213 11.50 1.70 3.39
CA GLY A 213 12.69 1.32 4.18
C GLY A 213 12.52 -0.01 4.91
N PHE A 214 11.33 -0.29 5.45
CA PHE A 214 11.04 -1.57 6.08
C PHE A 214 11.15 -2.75 5.10
N ILE A 215 10.63 -2.63 3.90
CA ILE A 215 10.71 -3.68 2.87
C ILE A 215 12.14 -3.85 2.36
N THR A 216 12.89 -2.76 2.17
CA THR A 216 14.32 -2.80 1.82
C THR A 216 15.13 -3.64 2.82
N GLU A 217 14.85 -3.45 4.11
CA GLU A 217 15.58 -4.12 5.19
C GLU A 217 14.86 -5.34 5.77
N ILE A 218 13.85 -5.87 5.07
CA ILE A 218 12.97 -6.92 5.60
C ILE A 218 13.72 -8.13 6.17
N HIS A 219 14.85 -8.49 5.59
CA HIS A 219 15.68 -9.61 6.02
C HIS A 219 16.14 -9.49 7.49
N ARG A 220 16.32 -8.26 8.00
CA ARG A 220 16.70 -7.99 9.39
C ARG A 220 15.57 -8.27 10.38
N PHE A 221 14.33 -8.18 9.90
CA PHE A 221 13.13 -8.31 10.72
C PHE A 221 12.53 -9.72 10.70
N LEU A 222 12.82 -10.55 9.67
CA LEU A 222 12.16 -11.84 9.45
C LEU A 222 12.16 -12.76 10.70
N GLY A 223 13.22 -12.74 11.50
CA GLY A 223 13.32 -13.53 12.72
C GLY A 223 12.38 -13.07 13.85
N LEU A 224 11.92 -11.81 13.80
CA LEU A 224 11.02 -11.21 14.79
C LEU A 224 9.55 -11.30 14.35
N LEU A 225 9.31 -11.58 13.06
CA LEU A 225 7.98 -11.56 12.50
C LEU A 225 7.26 -12.89 12.69
N LYS A 226 5.96 -12.78 12.97
CA LYS A 226 5.06 -13.93 12.97
C LYS A 226 4.83 -14.40 11.55
N GLN A 227 5.11 -15.67 11.30
CA GLN A 227 4.99 -16.28 9.99
C GLN A 227 4.02 -17.46 10.05
N PHE A 228 3.15 -17.54 9.05
CA PHE A 228 2.21 -18.64 8.90
C PHE A 228 2.64 -19.47 7.68
N PRO A 229 3.18 -20.68 7.88
CA PRO A 229 3.65 -21.51 6.78
C PRO A 229 2.48 -22.09 5.99
N VAL A 230 2.57 -22.09 4.66
CA VAL A 230 1.71 -22.87 3.78
C VAL A 230 2.57 -23.97 3.16
N LYS A 231 2.46 -25.17 3.71
CA LYS A 231 3.14 -26.36 3.19
C LYS A 231 2.32 -26.94 2.03
N LEU A 232 2.93 -27.04 0.88
CA LEU A 232 2.31 -27.68 -0.27
C LEU A 232 2.52 -29.20 -0.15
N ARG A 233 1.43 -29.96 -0.14
CA ARG A 233 1.53 -31.40 -0.38
C ARG A 233 1.76 -31.58 -1.88
N VAL A 234 2.98 -31.95 -2.28
CA VAL A 234 3.22 -32.48 -3.62
C VAL A 234 2.39 -33.76 -3.71
N GLN A 235 1.34 -33.77 -4.54
CA GLN A 235 0.72 -35.02 -4.94
C GLN A 235 1.80 -35.83 -5.66
N LYS A 236 2.32 -36.87 -5.02
CA LYS A 236 3.08 -37.90 -5.73
C LYS A 236 2.11 -38.53 -6.73
N THR A 237 2.17 -38.10 -7.97
CA THR A 237 1.57 -38.86 -9.06
C THR A 237 2.33 -40.18 -9.10
N LEU A 238 1.74 -41.23 -8.58
CA LEU A 238 2.18 -42.61 -8.76
C LEU A 238 2.02 -42.90 -10.26
N LEU A 239 3.07 -42.62 -11.02
CA LEU A 239 3.25 -43.25 -12.31
C LEU A 239 3.44 -44.73 -12.02
N SER A 240 2.34 -45.47 -12.04
CA SER A 240 2.36 -46.95 -12.12
C SER A 240 2.94 -47.30 -13.50
N PHE A 241 4.25 -47.52 -13.56
CA PHE A 241 4.83 -48.28 -14.65
C PHE A 241 4.27 -49.69 -14.55
N LYS A 242 3.25 -50.00 -15.34
CA LYS A 242 2.90 -51.37 -15.69
C LYS A 242 4.00 -51.85 -16.61
N THR A 243 4.97 -52.57 -16.07
CA THR A 243 5.82 -53.48 -16.86
C THR A 243 4.94 -54.61 -17.34
N SER A 244 4.77 -54.70 -18.66
CA SER A 244 4.27 -55.85 -19.39
C SER A 244 5.43 -56.79 -19.65
#